data_60bfa171a00715281c3a53e5ee0dc89f
#
_entry.id   60bfa171a00715281c3a53e5ee0dc89f
#
_cell.length_a   1.000
_cell.length_b   1.000
_cell.length_c   1.000
_cell.angle_alpha   90.00
_cell.angle_beta   90.00
_cell.angle_gamma   90.00
#
_symmetry.space_group_name_H-M   'P 1'
#
loop_
_entity.id
_entity.type
_entity.pdbx_description
1 polymer ?
#
loop_
_entity_poly.entity_id
_entity_poly.type
_entity_poly.pdbx_seq_one_letter_code
_entity_poly.pdbx_strand_id
1 'polypeptide(L)'
;MNIELINTGSELMLGRVLNTHQQWLCRQLADLGYVVTRQVAVADTADDIERAVREALGRADFILTTGGLGPTSDDITRDRIAALLGRKLSEDPAIVAHVESFFAKRNRPMPASTRVQAMVPDGAIVLTNAHGTAPGLALHVSPNPFRADGKPSWLVMLPGPPRELRPMFTSQVTPLLKEKLPLEADFVCRTLRTVGIGESYLEERIAGPLKPLTDAGLELGYCAHSGAVDVRFVARGCGADADVAEAARIVHELAGEHIFGEGDDELEQVLVRRLTERRQTLALAESCTGGFIANRITNVPGASAVFLAGLVTYSNAAKERFLGVRAETLAAHGAVSEPVAREMAEGARAKTGADFALAVTGIAGPGGGTPEKPVGTVFIALASASGTKVINPVNRYDRETFKYLTSLQALELLRRVMKRAGEKVGE
;
A
#
# COMPACT_ATOMS: atom_id res chain seq x y z
N MET A 1 8.01 -21.54 14.90
CA MET A 1 7.12 -21.70 13.73
C MET A 1 7.83 -21.23 12.49
N ASN A 2 7.87 -22.05 11.43
CA ASN A 2 8.53 -21.74 10.16
C ASN A 2 7.46 -21.47 9.09
N ILE A 3 7.49 -20.29 8.48
CA ILE A 3 6.57 -19.88 7.40
C ILE A 3 7.37 -19.65 6.13
N GLU A 4 6.94 -20.25 5.02
CA GLU A 4 7.57 -20.06 3.73
C GLU A 4 6.58 -19.56 2.67
N LEU A 5 7.06 -18.63 1.83
CA LEU A 5 6.32 -18.14 0.67
C LEU A 5 6.93 -18.67 -0.62
N ILE A 6 6.09 -19.18 -1.51
CA ILE A 6 6.47 -19.63 -2.86
C ILE A 6 5.63 -18.84 -3.87
N ASN A 7 6.28 -18.01 -4.66
CA ASN A 7 5.62 -17.24 -5.71
C ASN A 7 5.90 -17.90 -7.05
N THR A 8 4.87 -18.40 -7.73
CA THR A 8 5.01 -18.96 -9.07
C THR A 8 4.73 -17.88 -10.12
N GLY A 9 5.54 -17.86 -11.16
CA GLY A 9 5.42 -16.90 -12.26
C GLY A 9 6.70 -16.84 -13.08
N SER A 10 6.66 -17.31 -14.32
CA SER A 10 7.79 -17.21 -15.24
C SER A 10 8.18 -15.77 -15.54
N GLU A 11 7.20 -14.84 -15.54
CA GLU A 11 7.42 -13.40 -15.69
C GLU A 11 8.19 -12.78 -14.52
N LEU A 12 8.07 -13.36 -13.30
CA LEU A 12 8.85 -12.96 -12.13
C LEU A 12 10.33 -13.31 -12.34
N MET A 13 10.60 -14.51 -12.84
CA MET A 13 11.95 -15.00 -13.09
C MET A 13 12.63 -14.25 -14.24
N LEU A 14 11.87 -13.76 -15.21
CA LEU A 14 12.35 -12.92 -16.31
C LEU A 14 12.49 -11.44 -15.92
N GLY A 15 12.12 -11.05 -14.70
CA GLY A 15 12.16 -9.65 -14.25
C GLY A 15 11.18 -8.73 -14.98
N ARG A 16 10.16 -9.26 -15.65
CA ARG A 16 9.16 -8.48 -16.39
C ARG A 16 8.09 -7.89 -15.47
N VAL A 17 7.87 -8.51 -14.33
CA VAL A 17 6.89 -8.07 -13.32
C VAL A 17 7.58 -8.04 -11.96
N LEU A 18 7.30 -6.98 -11.18
CA LEU A 18 7.76 -6.89 -9.80
C LEU A 18 6.92 -7.80 -8.89
N ASN A 19 7.55 -8.62 -8.07
CA ASN A 19 6.87 -9.45 -7.08
C ASN A 19 6.35 -8.60 -5.90
N THR A 20 5.19 -7.96 -6.10
CA THR A 20 4.55 -7.16 -5.05
C THR A 20 3.84 -8.00 -3.99
N HIS A 21 3.55 -9.29 -4.26
CA HIS A 21 2.93 -10.20 -3.28
C HIS A 21 3.86 -10.50 -2.14
N GLN A 22 5.12 -10.76 -2.43
CA GLN A 22 6.15 -11.07 -1.47
C GLN A 22 6.23 -10.01 -0.37
N GLN A 23 6.38 -8.75 -0.74
CA GLN A 23 6.44 -7.63 0.19
C GLN A 23 5.15 -7.51 1.02
N TRP A 24 4.00 -7.57 0.35
CA TRP A 24 2.71 -7.39 1.00
C TRP A 24 2.41 -8.50 2.00
N LEU A 25 2.59 -9.78 1.61
CA LEU A 25 2.35 -10.94 2.48
C LEU A 25 3.31 -10.96 3.67
N CYS A 26 4.61 -10.67 3.47
CA CYS A 26 5.56 -10.58 4.58
C CYS A 26 5.14 -9.53 5.60
N ARG A 27 4.68 -8.36 5.14
CA ARG A 27 4.21 -7.30 6.03
C ARG A 27 2.94 -7.72 6.77
N GLN A 28 1.93 -8.26 6.09
CA GLN A 28 0.70 -8.71 6.71
C GLN A 28 0.95 -9.81 7.76
N LEU A 29 1.79 -10.78 7.46
CA LEU A 29 2.17 -11.83 8.41
C LEU A 29 2.93 -11.27 9.60
N ALA A 30 3.89 -10.36 9.38
CA ALA A 30 4.67 -9.74 10.45
C ALA A 30 3.80 -8.88 11.40
N ASP A 31 2.80 -8.19 10.86
CA ASP A 31 1.85 -7.40 11.66
C ASP A 31 0.88 -8.28 12.48
N LEU A 32 0.76 -9.56 12.11
CA LEU A 32 0.03 -10.59 12.87
C LEU A 32 0.92 -11.40 13.84
N GLY A 33 2.23 -11.11 13.90
CA GLY A 33 3.20 -11.83 14.74
C GLY A 33 3.85 -13.04 14.10
N TYR A 34 3.58 -13.28 12.82
CA TYR A 34 4.14 -14.40 12.07
C TYR A 34 5.30 -13.93 11.20
N VAL A 35 6.47 -14.50 11.40
CA VAL A 35 7.66 -14.14 10.62
C VAL A 35 7.88 -15.13 9.49
N VAL A 36 7.96 -14.62 8.27
CA VAL A 36 8.36 -15.43 7.11
C VAL A 36 9.84 -15.76 7.23
N THR A 37 10.15 -17.04 7.31
CA THR A 37 11.53 -17.53 7.47
C THR A 37 12.23 -17.74 6.13
N ARG A 38 11.47 -17.96 5.07
CA ARG A 38 12.00 -18.12 3.71
C ARG A 38 10.98 -17.70 2.66
N GLN A 39 11.49 -17.18 1.55
CA GLN A 39 10.69 -16.85 0.38
C GLN A 39 11.46 -17.20 -0.89
N VAL A 40 10.74 -17.75 -1.86
CA VAL A 40 11.30 -18.10 -3.17
C VAL A 40 10.32 -17.70 -4.27
N ALA A 41 10.87 -17.35 -5.44
CA ALA A 41 10.12 -17.25 -6.68
C ALA A 41 10.60 -18.37 -7.61
N VAL A 42 9.65 -18.99 -8.31
CA VAL A 42 9.96 -20.10 -9.24
C VAL A 42 9.19 -19.90 -10.55
N ALA A 43 9.71 -20.48 -11.63
CA ALA A 43 9.00 -20.51 -12.90
C ALA A 43 7.77 -21.44 -12.84
N ASP A 44 6.81 -21.23 -13.76
CA ASP A 44 5.63 -22.09 -13.92
C ASP A 44 5.98 -23.38 -14.64
N THR A 45 6.99 -24.09 -14.12
CA THR A 45 7.38 -25.43 -14.59
C THR A 45 7.05 -26.48 -13.55
N ALA A 46 6.72 -27.68 -13.99
CA ALA A 46 6.36 -28.77 -13.10
C ALA A 46 7.47 -29.05 -12.08
N ASP A 47 8.71 -29.15 -12.55
CA ASP A 47 9.87 -29.52 -11.74
C ASP A 47 10.22 -28.44 -10.70
N ASP A 48 10.12 -27.15 -11.08
CA ASP A 48 10.45 -26.05 -10.19
C ASP A 48 9.40 -25.91 -9.08
N ILE A 49 8.11 -26.01 -9.42
CA ILE A 49 7.01 -25.95 -8.45
C ILE A 49 7.10 -27.15 -7.48
N GLU A 50 7.22 -28.37 -7.99
CA GLU A 50 7.30 -29.58 -7.17
C GLU A 50 8.52 -29.56 -6.25
N ARG A 51 9.68 -29.15 -6.75
CA ARG A 51 10.91 -29.04 -5.96
C ARG A 51 10.76 -28.02 -4.84
N ALA A 52 10.27 -26.81 -5.13
CA ALA A 52 10.09 -25.76 -4.14
C ALA A 52 9.10 -26.16 -3.04
N VAL A 53 7.97 -26.76 -3.43
CA VAL A 53 6.95 -27.21 -2.48
C VAL A 53 7.45 -28.39 -1.64
N ARG A 54 8.12 -29.37 -2.24
CA ARG A 54 8.73 -30.51 -1.53
C ARG A 54 9.76 -30.06 -0.50
N GLU A 55 10.63 -29.13 -0.86
CA GLU A 55 11.62 -28.55 0.04
C GLU A 55 10.96 -27.80 1.20
N ALA A 56 9.93 -27.00 0.91
CA ALA A 56 9.20 -26.27 1.94
C ALA A 56 8.46 -27.22 2.89
N LEU A 57 7.80 -28.27 2.38
CA LEU A 57 7.15 -29.32 3.17
C LEU A 57 8.14 -30.04 4.10
N GLY A 58 9.43 -30.11 3.74
CA GLY A 58 10.46 -30.73 4.57
C GLY A 58 10.78 -29.98 5.87
N ARG A 59 10.34 -28.70 6.02
CA ARG A 59 10.78 -27.85 7.16
C ARG A 59 9.75 -26.83 7.64
N ALA A 60 8.79 -26.41 6.81
CA ALA A 60 7.85 -25.34 7.15
C ALA A 60 6.58 -25.87 7.81
N ASP A 61 6.07 -25.11 8.79
CA ASP A 61 4.80 -25.38 9.44
C ASP A 61 3.63 -24.82 8.62
N PHE A 62 3.86 -23.69 7.94
CA PHE A 62 2.92 -23.05 7.04
C PHE A 62 3.60 -22.63 5.74
N ILE A 63 2.99 -23.02 4.62
CA ILE A 63 3.46 -22.73 3.27
C ILE A 63 2.36 -21.97 2.54
N LEU A 64 2.69 -20.84 1.96
CA LEU A 64 1.79 -20.07 1.14
C LEU A 64 2.34 -20.00 -0.29
N THR A 65 1.57 -20.53 -1.25
CA THR A 65 1.89 -20.38 -2.67
C THR A 65 0.99 -19.33 -3.31
N THR A 66 1.50 -18.59 -4.29
CA THR A 66 0.73 -17.59 -5.06
C THR A 66 0.93 -17.81 -6.55
N GLY A 67 -0.14 -17.83 -7.32
CA GLY A 67 -0.13 -18.03 -8.76
C GLY A 67 -0.46 -19.46 -9.20
N GLY A 68 -0.63 -19.65 -10.51
CA GLY A 68 -0.85 -20.94 -11.15
C GLY A 68 -2.16 -21.66 -10.81
N LEU A 69 -3.23 -20.89 -10.46
CA LEU A 69 -4.58 -21.42 -10.20
C LEU A 69 -5.61 -21.00 -11.29
N GLY A 70 -5.15 -20.31 -12.32
CA GLY A 70 -5.99 -19.85 -13.41
C GLY A 70 -6.42 -20.98 -14.37
N PRO A 71 -7.00 -20.61 -15.53
CA PRO A 71 -7.51 -21.55 -16.52
C PRO A 71 -6.55 -21.79 -17.69
N THR A 72 -5.35 -21.22 -17.67
CA THR A 72 -4.40 -21.31 -18.79
C THR A 72 -3.49 -22.54 -18.65
N SER A 73 -2.80 -22.90 -19.71
CA SER A 73 -2.00 -24.13 -19.73
C SER A 73 -0.76 -24.10 -18.84
N ASP A 74 -0.34 -22.94 -18.43
CA ASP A 74 0.74 -22.64 -17.49
C ASP A 74 0.28 -22.56 -16.02
N ASP A 75 -1.04 -22.53 -15.77
CA ASP A 75 -1.63 -22.58 -14.43
C ASP A 75 -1.65 -24.01 -13.89
N ILE A 76 -0.50 -24.52 -13.52
CA ILE A 76 -0.31 -25.94 -13.12
C ILE A 76 -0.05 -26.15 -11.63
N THR A 77 0.03 -25.09 -10.82
CA THR A 77 0.41 -25.16 -9.39
C THR A 77 -0.48 -26.12 -8.61
N ARG A 78 -1.81 -26.00 -8.73
CA ARG A 78 -2.76 -26.91 -8.07
C ARG A 78 -2.53 -28.38 -8.45
N ASP A 79 -2.42 -28.66 -9.75
CA ASP A 79 -2.30 -30.01 -10.28
C ASP A 79 -0.97 -30.66 -9.84
N ARG A 80 0.12 -29.89 -9.83
CA ARG A 80 1.44 -30.35 -9.38
C ARG A 80 1.48 -30.63 -7.89
N ILE A 81 0.90 -29.74 -7.09
CA ILE A 81 0.79 -29.94 -5.65
C ILE A 81 -0.09 -31.14 -5.31
N ALA A 82 -1.24 -31.30 -5.98
CA ALA A 82 -2.10 -32.47 -5.80
C ALA A 82 -1.37 -33.78 -6.14
N ALA A 83 -0.67 -33.84 -7.27
CA ALA A 83 0.14 -34.98 -7.68
C ALA A 83 1.25 -35.29 -6.67
N LEU A 84 2.01 -34.27 -6.23
CA LEU A 84 3.09 -34.40 -5.23
C LEU A 84 2.59 -35.00 -3.91
N LEU A 85 1.39 -34.60 -3.49
CA LEU A 85 0.76 -35.09 -2.24
C LEU A 85 -0.06 -36.37 -2.42
N GLY A 86 -0.14 -36.94 -3.65
CA GLY A 86 -0.98 -38.09 -3.96
C GLY A 86 -2.47 -37.84 -3.76
N ARG A 87 -2.93 -36.59 -3.90
CA ARG A 87 -4.34 -36.21 -3.75
C ARG A 87 -5.05 -36.25 -5.10
N LYS A 88 -6.21 -36.92 -5.13
CA LYS A 88 -7.06 -36.91 -6.32
C LYS A 88 -7.71 -35.54 -6.48
N LEU A 89 -7.83 -35.07 -7.72
CA LEU A 89 -8.59 -33.87 -8.07
C LEU A 89 -10.03 -34.26 -8.40
N SER A 90 -10.99 -33.61 -7.76
CA SER A 90 -12.42 -33.79 -7.99
C SER A 90 -13.07 -32.45 -8.30
N GLU A 91 -14.03 -32.43 -9.21
CA GLU A 91 -14.77 -31.22 -9.56
C GLU A 91 -15.72 -30.85 -8.42
N ASP A 92 -15.65 -29.61 -7.93
CA ASP A 92 -16.55 -29.06 -6.92
C ASP A 92 -17.73 -28.33 -7.60
N PRO A 93 -18.97 -28.81 -7.45
CA PRO A 93 -20.15 -28.19 -8.09
C PRO A 93 -20.42 -26.76 -7.62
N ALA A 94 -20.07 -26.42 -6.38
CA ALA A 94 -20.27 -25.05 -5.88
C ALA A 94 -19.32 -24.05 -6.54
N ILE A 95 -18.08 -24.47 -6.84
CA ILE A 95 -17.13 -23.65 -7.58
C ILE A 95 -17.57 -23.54 -9.04
N VAL A 96 -18.06 -24.60 -9.67
CA VAL A 96 -18.63 -24.53 -11.04
C VAL A 96 -19.73 -23.48 -11.09
N ALA A 97 -20.70 -23.55 -10.18
CA ALA A 97 -21.80 -22.59 -10.10
C ALA A 97 -21.32 -21.15 -9.87
N HIS A 98 -20.28 -20.97 -9.02
CA HIS A 98 -19.65 -19.67 -8.80
C HIS A 98 -19.05 -19.10 -10.09
N VAL A 99 -18.26 -19.90 -10.81
CA VAL A 99 -17.61 -19.49 -12.05
C VAL A 99 -18.66 -19.15 -13.12
N GLU A 100 -19.68 -19.98 -13.30
CA GLU A 100 -20.78 -19.72 -14.22
C GLU A 100 -21.49 -18.40 -13.88
N SER A 101 -21.83 -18.17 -12.61
CA SER A 101 -22.42 -16.92 -12.12
C SER A 101 -21.52 -15.71 -12.39
N PHE A 102 -20.20 -15.86 -12.22
CA PHE A 102 -19.23 -14.78 -12.46
C PHE A 102 -19.21 -14.32 -13.93
N PHE A 103 -19.32 -15.26 -14.89
CA PHE A 103 -19.42 -14.96 -16.32
C PHE A 103 -20.80 -14.43 -16.70
N ALA A 104 -21.87 -15.02 -16.16
CA ALA A 104 -23.25 -14.58 -16.42
C ALA A 104 -23.49 -13.12 -16.01
N LYS A 105 -23.01 -12.71 -14.84
CA LYS A 105 -23.06 -11.30 -14.36
C LYS A 105 -22.38 -10.31 -15.32
N ARG A 106 -21.50 -10.75 -16.20
CA ARG A 106 -20.78 -9.96 -17.18
C ARG A 106 -21.30 -10.12 -18.60
N ASN A 107 -22.43 -10.81 -18.74
CA ASN A 107 -23.03 -11.15 -20.04
C ASN A 107 -22.01 -11.81 -21.01
N ARG A 108 -21.19 -12.73 -20.49
CA ARG A 108 -20.18 -13.47 -21.25
C ARG A 108 -20.37 -14.98 -21.05
N PRO A 109 -20.22 -15.80 -22.12
CA PRO A 109 -20.19 -17.25 -21.96
C PRO A 109 -18.93 -17.66 -21.20
N MET A 110 -19.05 -18.67 -20.32
CA MET A 110 -17.91 -19.27 -19.64
C MET A 110 -17.10 -20.11 -20.66
N PRO A 111 -15.80 -19.83 -20.84
CA PRO A 111 -14.93 -20.68 -21.64
C PRO A 111 -14.81 -22.07 -21.01
N ALA A 112 -14.79 -23.13 -21.83
CA ALA A 112 -14.68 -24.49 -21.32
C ALA A 112 -13.40 -24.74 -20.50
N SER A 113 -12.28 -24.09 -20.86
CA SER A 113 -11.04 -24.15 -20.12
C SER A 113 -11.15 -23.65 -18.68
N THR A 114 -12.07 -22.71 -18.40
CA THR A 114 -12.23 -22.13 -17.07
C THR A 114 -12.77 -23.15 -16.04
N ARG A 115 -13.43 -24.22 -16.52
CA ARG A 115 -13.97 -25.28 -15.67
C ARG A 115 -12.88 -26.01 -14.86
N VAL A 116 -11.65 -26.03 -15.33
CA VAL A 116 -10.51 -26.60 -14.61
C VAL A 116 -10.29 -25.94 -13.24
N GLN A 117 -10.70 -24.70 -13.04
CA GLN A 117 -10.59 -23.98 -11.76
C GLN A 117 -11.49 -24.59 -10.66
N ALA A 118 -12.49 -25.41 -11.03
CA ALA A 118 -13.34 -26.13 -10.08
C ALA A 118 -12.74 -27.46 -9.60
N MET A 119 -11.55 -27.82 -10.08
CA MET A 119 -10.87 -29.04 -9.63
C MET A 119 -10.22 -28.80 -8.26
N VAL A 120 -10.66 -29.57 -7.25
CA VAL A 120 -10.22 -29.43 -5.86
C VAL A 120 -9.49 -30.70 -5.43
N PRO A 121 -8.30 -30.62 -4.82
CA PRO A 121 -7.62 -31.78 -4.24
C PRO A 121 -8.40 -32.36 -3.06
N ASP A 122 -8.48 -33.67 -2.95
CA ASP A 122 -9.17 -34.35 -1.85
C ASP A 122 -8.67 -33.86 -0.49
N GLY A 123 -9.61 -33.46 0.38
CA GLY A 123 -9.33 -32.92 1.72
C GLY A 123 -8.89 -31.46 1.77
N ALA A 124 -8.95 -30.73 0.65
CA ALA A 124 -8.69 -29.31 0.67
C ALA A 124 -9.88 -28.51 1.21
N ILE A 125 -9.58 -27.46 1.97
CA ILE A 125 -10.52 -26.40 2.34
C ILE A 125 -10.55 -25.41 1.18
N VAL A 126 -11.74 -25.13 0.66
CA VAL A 126 -11.94 -24.14 -0.40
C VAL A 126 -12.04 -22.75 0.20
N LEU A 127 -11.17 -21.84 -0.26
CA LEU A 127 -11.21 -20.42 0.07
C LEU A 127 -11.93 -19.69 -1.05
N THR A 128 -13.08 -19.10 -0.75
CA THR A 128 -13.96 -18.49 -1.75
C THR A 128 -13.36 -17.22 -2.32
N ASN A 129 -13.55 -16.98 -3.63
CA ASN A 129 -13.05 -15.80 -4.34
C ASN A 129 -14.20 -14.90 -4.79
N ALA A 130 -14.47 -13.84 -4.05
CA ALA A 130 -15.50 -12.85 -4.40
C ALA A 130 -15.12 -11.96 -5.61
N HIS A 131 -13.83 -11.90 -5.96
CA HIS A 131 -13.29 -10.94 -6.94
C HIS A 131 -12.79 -11.59 -8.23
N GLY A 132 -12.81 -12.92 -8.32
CA GLY A 132 -12.34 -13.69 -9.46
C GLY A 132 -13.01 -15.07 -9.57
N THR A 133 -12.48 -15.91 -10.44
CA THR A 133 -13.01 -17.23 -10.72
C THR A 133 -12.24 -18.36 -10.03
N ALA A 134 -10.93 -18.19 -9.82
CA ALA A 134 -10.09 -19.19 -9.18
C ALA A 134 -10.25 -19.16 -7.66
N PRO A 135 -10.70 -20.25 -7.01
CA PRO A 135 -10.68 -20.32 -5.54
C PRO A 135 -9.24 -20.40 -5.03
N GLY A 136 -9.04 -20.02 -3.77
CA GLY A 136 -7.86 -20.47 -3.03
C GLY A 136 -8.14 -21.85 -2.42
N LEU A 137 -7.08 -22.54 -2.07
CA LEU A 137 -7.16 -23.90 -1.53
C LEU A 137 -6.21 -24.03 -0.33
N ALA A 138 -6.68 -24.63 0.77
CA ALA A 138 -5.82 -24.91 1.92
C ALA A 138 -5.81 -26.41 2.22
N LEU A 139 -4.63 -26.99 2.34
CA LEU A 139 -4.39 -28.40 2.60
C LEU A 139 -3.66 -28.60 3.93
N HIS A 140 -4.21 -29.48 4.76
CA HIS A 140 -3.50 -30.03 5.91
C HIS A 140 -2.75 -31.29 5.48
N VAL A 141 -1.42 -31.19 5.46
CA VAL A 141 -0.54 -32.31 5.12
C VAL A 141 -0.18 -33.06 6.41
N SER A 142 -0.96 -34.09 6.72
CA SER A 142 -0.79 -34.93 7.91
C SER A 142 -1.22 -36.37 7.60
N PRO A 143 -0.33 -37.39 7.77
CA PRO A 143 1.09 -37.22 8.09
C PRO A 143 1.83 -36.49 6.97
N ASN A 144 2.91 -35.77 7.32
CA ASN A 144 3.77 -35.13 6.33
C ASN A 144 4.99 -36.04 6.04
N PRO A 145 5.02 -36.72 4.89
CA PRO A 145 6.07 -37.66 4.56
C PRO A 145 7.39 -37.01 4.16
N PHE A 146 7.39 -35.66 3.98
CA PHE A 146 8.58 -34.90 3.59
C PHE A 146 9.37 -34.39 4.81
N ARG A 147 8.77 -34.40 6.01
CA ARG A 147 9.43 -33.94 7.25
C ARG A 147 10.01 -35.10 8.05
N ALA A 148 11.29 -34.96 8.42
CA ALA A 148 11.96 -35.95 9.25
C ALA A 148 11.40 -36.04 10.66
N ASP A 149 10.86 -34.91 11.20
CA ASP A 149 10.23 -34.83 12.53
C ASP A 149 8.76 -35.28 12.53
N GLY A 150 8.21 -35.63 11.36
CA GLY A 150 6.83 -36.09 11.20
C GLY A 150 5.74 -35.04 11.47
N LYS A 151 6.10 -33.81 11.80
CA LYS A 151 5.13 -32.74 12.08
C LYS A 151 4.30 -32.40 10.84
N PRO A 152 3.01 -32.08 11.02
CA PRO A 152 2.17 -31.66 9.92
C PRO A 152 2.58 -30.29 9.37
N SER A 153 2.14 -30.00 8.16
CA SER A 153 2.26 -28.69 7.54
C SER A 153 0.92 -28.23 6.99
N TRP A 154 0.66 -26.94 7.05
CA TRP A 154 -0.41 -26.30 6.28
C TRP A 154 0.13 -25.75 4.98
N LEU A 155 -0.50 -26.06 3.86
CA LEU A 155 -0.17 -25.55 2.54
C LEU A 155 -1.38 -24.82 1.97
N VAL A 156 -1.24 -23.53 1.71
CA VAL A 156 -2.28 -22.64 1.17
C VAL A 156 -1.87 -22.19 -0.21
N MET A 157 -2.77 -22.32 -1.17
CA MET A 157 -2.60 -21.86 -2.54
C MET A 157 -3.54 -20.69 -2.79
N LEU A 158 -3.01 -19.55 -3.24
CA LEU A 158 -3.78 -18.35 -3.56
C LEU A 158 -3.62 -17.96 -5.03
N PRO A 159 -4.67 -17.35 -5.65
CA PRO A 159 -4.57 -16.83 -7.02
C PRO A 159 -3.54 -15.71 -7.13
N GLY A 160 -3.01 -15.50 -8.35
CA GLY A 160 -2.00 -14.49 -8.63
C GLY A 160 -2.47 -13.02 -8.55
N PRO A 161 -3.65 -12.62 -9.05
CA PRO A 161 -4.04 -11.21 -9.08
C PRO A 161 -4.18 -10.59 -7.68
N PRO A 162 -3.54 -9.42 -7.38
CA PRO A 162 -3.60 -8.78 -6.06
C PRO A 162 -5.02 -8.51 -5.56
N ARG A 163 -5.94 -8.15 -6.46
CA ARG A 163 -7.36 -7.87 -6.15
C ARG A 163 -8.12 -9.12 -5.66
N GLU A 164 -7.61 -10.31 -5.94
CA GLU A 164 -8.18 -11.58 -5.54
C GLU A 164 -7.47 -12.12 -4.29
N LEU A 165 -6.13 -12.15 -4.33
CA LEU A 165 -5.27 -12.65 -3.27
C LEU A 165 -5.46 -11.88 -1.96
N ARG A 166 -5.40 -10.55 -1.98
CA ARG A 166 -5.40 -9.73 -0.75
C ARG A 166 -6.67 -9.88 0.07
N PRO A 167 -7.89 -9.73 -0.49
CA PRO A 167 -9.12 -9.95 0.28
C PRO A 167 -9.23 -11.39 0.80
N MET A 168 -8.84 -12.38 0.01
CA MET A 168 -8.86 -13.78 0.40
C MET A 168 -7.90 -14.07 1.56
N PHE A 169 -6.69 -13.53 1.49
CA PHE A 169 -5.71 -13.63 2.58
C PHE A 169 -6.29 -13.05 3.87
N THR A 170 -6.78 -11.80 3.82
CA THR A 170 -7.26 -11.10 5.01
C THR A 170 -8.49 -11.76 5.61
N SER A 171 -9.47 -12.16 4.78
CA SER A 171 -10.77 -12.66 5.27
C SER A 171 -10.79 -14.15 5.58
N GLN A 172 -9.90 -14.95 4.99
CA GLN A 172 -9.97 -16.42 5.12
C GLN A 172 -8.64 -17.05 5.57
N VAL A 173 -7.49 -16.64 5.00
CA VAL A 173 -6.20 -17.22 5.39
C VAL A 173 -5.79 -16.75 6.78
N THR A 174 -5.98 -15.48 7.11
CA THR A 174 -5.65 -14.94 8.45
C THR A 174 -6.43 -15.64 9.57
N PRO A 175 -7.76 -15.84 9.50
CA PRO A 175 -8.48 -16.63 10.50
C PRO A 175 -8.02 -18.10 10.57
N LEU A 176 -7.80 -18.73 9.42
CA LEU A 176 -7.30 -20.11 9.35
C LEU A 176 -5.93 -20.22 10.04
N LEU A 177 -5.01 -19.30 9.76
CA LEU A 177 -3.68 -19.28 10.35
C LEU A 177 -3.74 -19.13 11.87
N LYS A 178 -4.54 -18.19 12.38
CA LYS A 178 -4.73 -17.97 13.82
C LYS A 178 -5.35 -19.16 14.53
N GLU A 179 -6.30 -19.86 13.89
CA GLU A 179 -6.95 -21.03 14.44
C GLU A 179 -6.03 -22.27 14.46
N LYS A 180 -5.34 -22.51 13.36
CA LYS A 180 -4.58 -23.77 13.17
C LYS A 180 -3.15 -23.70 13.69
N LEU A 181 -2.58 -22.51 13.76
CA LEU A 181 -1.22 -22.25 14.18
C LEU A 181 -1.17 -21.04 15.13
N PRO A 182 -1.85 -21.09 16.30
CA PRO A 182 -1.88 -19.97 17.23
C PRO A 182 -0.47 -19.61 17.71
N LEU A 183 -0.27 -18.34 18.01
CA LEU A 183 0.97 -17.86 18.63
C LEU A 183 1.04 -18.36 20.07
N GLU A 184 2.25 -18.60 20.56
CA GLU A 184 2.49 -19.08 21.94
C GLU A 184 2.23 -18.00 23.00
N ALA A 185 2.29 -16.74 22.62
CA ALA A 185 2.05 -15.59 23.50
C ALA A 185 1.25 -14.51 22.76
N ASP A 186 0.59 -13.65 23.51
CA ASP A 186 -0.06 -12.45 22.97
C ASP A 186 0.95 -11.64 22.16
N PHE A 187 0.50 -11.13 21.04
CA PHE A 187 1.30 -10.32 20.12
C PHE A 187 0.54 -9.06 19.75
N VAL A 188 1.16 -7.92 19.99
CA VAL A 188 0.61 -6.62 19.61
C VAL A 188 1.62 -5.89 18.75
N CYS A 189 1.17 -5.44 17.59
CA CYS A 189 1.93 -4.62 16.67
C CYS A 189 1.16 -3.35 16.34
N ARG A 190 1.83 -2.21 16.41
CA ARG A 190 1.27 -0.91 16.01
C ARG A 190 2.30 -0.14 15.22
N THR A 191 1.87 0.46 14.12
CA THR A 191 2.72 1.25 13.25
C THR A 191 2.15 2.66 13.14
N LEU A 192 2.92 3.67 13.54
CA LEU A 192 2.60 5.08 13.33
C LEU A 192 3.24 5.54 12.03
N ARG A 193 2.43 6.18 11.15
CA ARG A 193 2.86 6.70 9.86
C ARG A 193 3.21 8.17 10.01
N THR A 194 4.48 8.53 9.72
CA THR A 194 4.94 9.92 9.83
C THR A 194 5.36 10.50 8.49
N VAL A 195 5.28 11.82 8.36
CA VAL A 195 5.68 12.58 7.17
C VAL A 195 6.37 13.88 7.53
N GLY A 196 7.34 14.30 6.71
CA GLY A 196 8.02 15.59 6.89
C GLY A 196 8.99 15.63 8.08
N ILE A 197 9.47 14.46 8.51
CA ILE A 197 10.57 14.29 9.47
C ILE A 197 11.50 13.20 8.96
N GLY A 198 12.80 13.39 9.09
CA GLY A 198 13.80 12.36 8.77
C GLY A 198 13.96 11.35 9.90
N GLU A 199 14.37 10.12 9.56
CA GLU A 199 14.55 9.01 10.50
C GLU A 199 15.43 9.39 11.69
N SER A 200 16.62 9.93 11.44
CA SER A 200 17.56 10.31 12.51
C SER A 200 16.98 11.35 13.48
N TYR A 201 16.23 12.32 12.97
CA TYR A 201 15.58 13.33 13.81
C TYR A 201 14.43 12.75 14.62
N LEU A 202 13.71 11.81 14.04
CA LEU A 202 12.63 11.12 14.74
C LEU A 202 13.19 10.23 15.85
N GLU A 203 14.22 9.44 15.54
CA GLU A 203 14.92 8.60 16.52
C GLU A 203 15.48 9.43 17.68
N GLU A 204 16.19 10.54 17.40
CA GLU A 204 16.73 11.43 18.43
C GLU A 204 15.65 11.92 19.41
N ARG A 205 14.43 12.19 18.90
CA ARG A 205 13.31 12.66 19.73
C ARG A 205 12.71 11.57 20.61
N ILE A 206 12.59 10.33 20.11
CA ILE A 206 11.77 9.30 20.75
C ILE A 206 12.56 8.17 21.40
N ALA A 207 13.80 7.87 21.00
CA ALA A 207 14.55 6.73 21.50
C ALA A 207 14.81 6.82 23.02
N GLY A 208 15.24 7.98 23.53
CA GLY A 208 15.47 8.19 24.95
C GLY A 208 14.22 7.97 25.82
N PRO A 209 13.11 8.67 25.55
CA PRO A 209 11.84 8.46 26.26
C PRO A 209 11.26 7.05 26.16
N LEU A 210 11.51 6.31 25.05
CA LEU A 210 11.07 4.93 24.87
C LEU A 210 11.99 3.89 25.52
N LYS A 211 13.19 4.30 25.97
CA LYS A 211 14.19 3.37 26.52
C LYS A 211 13.66 2.47 27.66
N PRO A 212 12.87 2.94 28.63
CA PRO A 212 12.32 2.05 29.65
C PRO A 212 11.46 0.92 29.09
N LEU A 213 10.69 1.17 28.03
CA LEU A 213 9.84 0.17 27.38
C LEU A 213 10.68 -0.79 26.52
N THR A 214 11.70 -0.28 25.82
CA THR A 214 12.57 -1.14 25.01
C THR A 214 13.46 -2.01 25.89
N ASP A 215 13.94 -1.51 27.03
CA ASP A 215 14.68 -2.31 28.02
C ASP A 215 13.78 -3.40 28.66
N ALA A 216 12.45 -3.18 28.71
CA ALA A 216 11.46 -4.15 29.16
C ALA A 216 11.02 -5.16 28.10
N GLY A 217 11.48 -5.02 26.83
CA GLY A 217 11.23 -5.97 25.77
C GLY A 217 10.34 -5.48 24.61
N LEU A 218 9.95 -4.19 24.62
CA LEU A 218 9.29 -3.58 23.45
C LEU A 218 10.30 -3.51 22.29
N GLU A 219 9.93 -4.09 21.13
CA GLU A 219 10.69 -3.93 19.91
C GLU A 219 10.29 -2.62 19.22
N LEU A 220 11.27 -1.74 18.97
CA LEU A 220 11.10 -0.48 18.24
C LEU A 220 11.78 -0.60 16.88
N GLY A 221 11.04 -0.33 15.80
CA GLY A 221 11.57 -0.37 14.44
C GLY A 221 11.21 0.89 13.65
N TYR A 222 12.11 1.26 12.74
CA TYR A 222 11.90 2.35 11.79
C TYR A 222 11.90 1.79 10.36
N CYS A 223 11.01 2.29 9.52
CA CYS A 223 10.99 1.98 8.11
C CYS A 223 10.92 3.27 7.30
N ALA A 224 12.07 3.66 6.74
CA ALA A 224 12.17 4.87 5.94
C ALA A 224 11.60 4.65 4.52
N HIS A 225 10.81 5.61 4.08
CA HIS A 225 10.30 5.74 2.72
C HIS A 225 10.71 7.12 2.17
N SER A 226 10.48 7.35 0.89
CA SER A 226 10.75 8.67 0.30
C SER A 226 9.86 9.74 0.96
N GLY A 227 10.44 10.54 1.87
CA GLY A 227 9.76 11.64 2.57
C GLY A 227 8.84 11.24 3.74
N ALA A 228 8.84 9.98 4.15
CA ALA A 228 8.06 9.45 5.25
C ALA A 228 8.87 8.44 6.07
N VAL A 229 8.51 8.24 7.33
CA VAL A 229 9.11 7.22 8.21
C VAL A 229 8.00 6.56 9.00
N ASP A 230 7.94 5.24 8.96
CA ASP A 230 7.04 4.47 9.81
C ASP A 230 7.76 4.12 11.12
N VAL A 231 7.08 4.31 12.25
CA VAL A 231 7.55 3.88 13.58
C VAL A 231 6.72 2.69 14.00
N ARG A 232 7.36 1.55 14.16
CA ARG A 232 6.70 0.28 14.47
C ARG A 232 7.05 -0.16 15.90
N PHE A 233 6.03 -0.46 16.68
CA PHE A 233 6.12 -1.05 18.01
C PHE A 233 5.63 -2.48 17.96
N VAL A 234 6.38 -3.37 18.61
CA VAL A 234 5.95 -4.76 18.79
C VAL A 234 6.23 -5.16 20.25
N ALA A 235 5.22 -5.73 20.90
CA ALA A 235 5.35 -6.33 22.22
C ALA A 235 4.71 -7.73 22.23
N ARG A 236 5.18 -8.57 23.15
CA ARG A 236 4.72 -9.96 23.31
C ARG A 236 4.42 -10.27 24.77
N GLY A 237 3.42 -11.14 24.98
CA GLY A 237 3.05 -11.63 26.31
C GLY A 237 2.11 -10.71 27.09
N CYS A 238 1.99 -10.98 28.38
CA CYS A 238 1.09 -10.24 29.24
C CYS A 238 1.51 -8.78 29.36
N GLY A 239 0.59 -7.85 29.09
CA GLY A 239 0.89 -6.40 29.11
C GLY A 239 1.28 -5.80 27.76
N ALA A 240 1.42 -6.60 26.70
CA ALA A 240 1.81 -6.11 25.37
C ALA A 240 0.95 -4.95 24.83
N ASP A 241 -0.37 -4.98 25.05
CA ASP A 241 -1.27 -3.88 24.67
C ASP A 241 -0.94 -2.57 25.42
N ALA A 242 -0.66 -2.66 26.71
CA ALA A 242 -0.33 -1.49 27.53
C ALA A 242 1.01 -0.89 27.13
N ASP A 243 2.02 -1.72 26.87
CA ASP A 243 3.35 -1.27 26.46
C ASP A 243 3.31 -0.57 25.10
N VAL A 244 2.60 -1.14 24.13
CA VAL A 244 2.42 -0.56 22.80
C VAL A 244 1.58 0.73 22.86
N ALA A 245 0.53 0.77 23.69
CA ALA A 245 -0.27 1.97 23.88
C ALA A 245 0.54 3.11 24.48
N GLU A 246 1.35 2.82 25.52
CA GLU A 246 2.22 3.80 26.14
C GLU A 246 3.32 4.30 25.20
N ALA A 247 3.96 3.41 24.42
CA ALA A 247 4.91 3.80 23.39
C ALA A 247 4.28 4.73 22.35
N ALA A 248 3.09 4.40 21.88
CA ALA A 248 2.37 5.24 20.92
C ALA A 248 2.03 6.61 21.54
N ARG A 249 1.58 6.67 22.80
CA ARG A 249 1.28 7.92 23.51
C ARG A 249 2.52 8.82 23.58
N ILE A 250 3.67 8.28 23.97
CA ILE A 250 4.95 9.01 24.03
C ILE A 250 5.30 9.60 22.65
N VAL A 251 5.19 8.82 21.59
CA VAL A 251 5.50 9.31 20.24
C VAL A 251 4.49 10.35 19.76
N HIS A 252 3.21 10.22 20.11
CA HIS A 252 2.21 11.25 19.83
C HIS A 252 2.51 12.58 20.53
N GLU A 253 3.00 12.55 21.76
CA GLU A 253 3.40 13.77 22.49
C GLU A 253 4.63 14.43 21.86
N LEU A 254 5.63 13.65 21.47
CA LEU A 254 6.91 14.16 20.99
C LEU A 254 6.95 14.51 19.49
N ALA A 255 6.19 13.77 18.67
CA ALA A 255 6.23 13.86 17.21
C ALA A 255 4.84 13.90 16.55
N GLY A 256 3.78 14.15 17.31
CA GLY A 256 2.38 14.05 16.84
C GLY A 256 2.00 15.02 15.71
N GLU A 257 2.79 16.09 15.52
CA GLU A 257 2.63 16.98 14.35
C GLU A 257 2.97 16.28 13.04
N HIS A 258 3.89 15.29 13.07
CA HIS A 258 4.35 14.54 11.92
C HIS A 258 3.51 13.29 11.65
N ILE A 259 2.77 12.78 12.63
CA ILE A 259 1.94 11.59 12.49
C ILE A 259 0.70 11.93 11.67
N PHE A 260 0.52 11.23 10.56
CA PHE A 260 -0.66 11.42 9.71
C PHE A 260 -1.67 10.27 9.82
N GLY A 261 -1.23 9.06 10.20
CA GLY A 261 -2.06 7.86 10.25
C GLY A 261 -1.40 6.71 10.99
N GLU A 262 -2.05 5.55 10.96
CA GLU A 262 -1.60 4.31 11.59
C GLU A 262 -1.77 3.12 10.63
N GLY A 263 -0.99 2.06 10.85
CA GLY A 263 -1.06 0.83 10.08
C GLY A 263 -0.87 1.06 8.58
N ASP A 264 -1.90 0.78 7.80
CA ASP A 264 -1.90 0.90 6.33
C ASP A 264 -2.46 2.23 5.80
N ASP A 265 -2.69 3.21 6.68
CA ASP A 265 -3.18 4.53 6.27
C ASP A 265 -2.22 5.16 5.24
N GLU A 266 -2.75 5.62 4.12
CA GLU A 266 -2.05 6.48 3.17
C GLU A 266 -2.51 7.94 3.35
N LEU A 267 -1.61 8.90 3.13
CA LEU A 267 -1.88 10.32 3.40
C LEU A 267 -3.11 10.83 2.65
N GLU A 268 -3.28 10.45 1.38
CA GLU A 268 -4.45 10.79 0.59
C GLU A 268 -5.76 10.20 1.13
N GLN A 269 -5.72 8.99 1.68
CA GLN A 269 -6.90 8.36 2.30
C GLN A 269 -7.34 9.13 3.56
N VAL A 270 -6.36 9.49 4.40
CA VAL A 270 -6.60 10.31 5.60
C VAL A 270 -7.18 11.67 5.23
N LEU A 271 -6.66 12.29 4.17
CA LEU A 271 -7.14 13.60 3.71
C LEU A 271 -8.56 13.52 3.15
N VAL A 272 -8.85 12.54 2.28
CA VAL A 272 -10.22 12.36 1.74
C VAL A 272 -11.21 12.09 2.86
N ARG A 273 -10.87 11.25 3.83
CA ARG A 273 -11.69 10.99 5.02
C ARG A 273 -11.97 12.28 5.80
N ARG A 274 -10.93 13.05 6.15
CA ARG A 274 -11.08 14.32 6.90
C ARG A 274 -11.84 15.39 6.14
N LEU A 275 -11.63 15.53 4.83
CA LEU A 275 -12.39 16.45 3.99
C LEU A 275 -13.88 16.06 3.97
N THR A 276 -14.18 14.77 3.86
CA THR A 276 -15.56 14.25 3.88
C THR A 276 -16.23 14.53 5.23
N GLU A 277 -15.58 14.21 6.33
CA GLU A 277 -16.10 14.47 7.70
C GLU A 277 -16.39 15.94 7.94
N ARG A 278 -15.57 16.83 7.41
CA ARG A 278 -15.71 18.28 7.54
C ARG A 278 -16.58 18.91 6.45
N ARG A 279 -17.05 18.15 5.48
CA ARG A 279 -17.79 18.63 4.30
C ARG A 279 -17.01 19.73 3.54
N GLN A 280 -15.71 19.57 3.45
CA GLN A 280 -14.80 20.49 2.76
C GLN A 280 -14.34 19.90 1.43
N THR A 281 -14.02 20.76 0.50
CA THR A 281 -13.72 20.41 -0.89
C THR A 281 -12.29 20.83 -1.29
N LEU A 282 -11.74 20.11 -2.26
CA LEU A 282 -10.39 20.30 -2.77
C LEU A 282 -10.38 20.48 -4.29
N ALA A 283 -9.58 21.43 -4.76
CA ALA A 283 -9.16 21.55 -6.16
C ALA A 283 -7.64 21.50 -6.29
N LEU A 284 -7.15 21.10 -7.46
CA LEU A 284 -5.72 21.01 -7.75
C LEU A 284 -5.34 21.78 -9.01
N ALA A 285 -4.18 22.43 -8.98
CA ALA A 285 -3.54 23.08 -10.12
C ALA A 285 -2.12 22.53 -10.27
N GLU A 286 -1.92 21.61 -11.19
CA GLU A 286 -0.65 20.89 -11.34
C GLU A 286 0.11 21.34 -12.58
N SER A 287 1.44 21.55 -12.42
CA SER A 287 2.37 21.76 -13.53
C SER A 287 3.39 20.61 -13.55
N CYS A 288 4.46 20.69 -12.76
CA CYS A 288 5.55 19.70 -12.79
C CYS A 288 5.14 18.26 -12.37
N THR A 289 4.07 18.09 -11.61
CA THR A 289 3.54 16.78 -11.20
C THR A 289 2.65 16.15 -12.25
N GLY A 290 2.07 16.95 -13.17
CA GLY A 290 1.37 16.47 -14.37
C GLY A 290 0.13 15.61 -14.10
N GLY A 291 -0.64 15.92 -13.05
CA GLY A 291 -1.84 15.16 -12.65
C GLY A 291 -1.57 14.07 -11.61
N PHE A 292 -0.34 13.94 -11.12
CA PHE A 292 0.02 12.88 -10.18
C PHE A 292 -0.67 13.03 -8.80
N ILE A 293 -0.85 14.29 -8.32
CA ILE A 293 -1.58 14.54 -7.07
C ILE A 293 -3.06 14.20 -7.25
N ALA A 294 -3.65 14.60 -8.38
CA ALA A 294 -5.04 14.25 -8.71
C ALA A 294 -5.24 12.73 -8.80
N ASN A 295 -4.29 12.00 -9.41
CA ASN A 295 -4.32 10.55 -9.47
C ASN A 295 -4.30 9.92 -8.07
N ARG A 296 -3.45 10.38 -7.16
CA ARG A 296 -3.42 9.89 -5.77
C ARG A 296 -4.76 10.07 -5.08
N ILE A 297 -5.35 11.27 -5.15
CA ILE A 297 -6.67 11.55 -4.54
C ILE A 297 -7.76 10.68 -5.16
N THR A 298 -7.81 10.56 -6.48
CA THR A 298 -8.87 9.80 -7.18
C THR A 298 -8.75 8.29 -7.04
N ASN A 299 -7.59 7.76 -6.62
CA ASN A 299 -7.43 6.37 -6.24
C ASN A 299 -8.14 6.01 -4.93
N VAL A 300 -8.56 7.01 -4.14
CA VAL A 300 -9.29 6.79 -2.89
C VAL A 300 -10.78 6.66 -3.19
N PRO A 301 -11.43 5.54 -2.82
CA PRO A 301 -12.87 5.39 -2.95
C PRO A 301 -13.61 6.52 -2.21
N GLY A 302 -14.62 7.09 -2.85
CA GLY A 302 -15.39 8.21 -2.28
C GLY A 302 -14.76 9.60 -2.50
N ALA A 303 -13.61 9.72 -3.15
CA ALA A 303 -12.97 11.01 -3.44
C ALA A 303 -13.85 12.00 -4.21
N SER A 304 -14.82 11.52 -4.99
CA SER A 304 -15.78 12.37 -5.73
C SER A 304 -16.63 13.27 -4.84
N ALA A 305 -16.78 12.93 -3.56
CA ALA A 305 -17.52 13.77 -2.60
C ALA A 305 -16.74 15.06 -2.21
N VAL A 306 -15.43 15.07 -2.39
CA VAL A 306 -14.55 16.15 -1.89
C VAL A 306 -13.67 16.76 -2.99
N PHE A 307 -13.35 16.03 -4.05
CA PHE A 307 -12.46 16.48 -5.12
C PHE A 307 -13.25 17.05 -6.29
N LEU A 308 -13.21 18.39 -6.45
CA LEU A 308 -14.02 19.10 -7.44
C LEU A 308 -13.36 19.16 -8.83
N ALA A 309 -12.04 19.41 -8.89
CA ALA A 309 -11.31 19.53 -10.13
C ALA A 309 -9.80 19.35 -9.96
N GLY A 310 -9.15 18.77 -10.99
CA GLY A 310 -7.71 18.74 -11.18
C GLY A 310 -7.32 19.40 -12.51
N LEU A 311 -6.66 20.54 -12.45
CA LEU A 311 -6.26 21.36 -13.59
C LEU A 311 -4.76 21.15 -13.88
N VAL A 312 -4.45 20.40 -14.95
CA VAL A 312 -3.06 20.24 -15.38
C VAL A 312 -2.69 21.37 -16.33
N THR A 313 -2.08 22.44 -15.77
CA THR A 313 -1.70 23.65 -16.48
C THR A 313 -0.20 23.67 -16.75
N TYR A 314 0.23 22.85 -17.73
CA TYR A 314 1.64 22.59 -17.97
C TYR A 314 2.36 23.75 -18.68
N SER A 315 1.70 24.40 -19.65
CA SER A 315 2.23 25.58 -20.35
C SER A 315 1.85 26.89 -19.64
N ASN A 316 2.57 27.97 -19.94
CA ASN A 316 2.22 29.32 -19.43
C ASN A 316 0.85 29.76 -19.92
N ALA A 317 0.54 29.55 -21.20
CA ALA A 317 -0.78 29.85 -21.77
C ALA A 317 -1.92 29.12 -21.06
N ALA A 318 -1.69 27.86 -20.62
CA ALA A 318 -2.67 27.13 -19.83
C ALA A 318 -2.85 27.73 -18.42
N LYS A 319 -1.76 28.20 -17.78
CA LYS A 319 -1.83 28.91 -16.48
C LYS A 319 -2.65 30.19 -16.57
N GLU A 320 -2.42 30.97 -17.63
CA GLU A 320 -3.19 32.19 -17.88
C GLU A 320 -4.67 31.87 -18.13
N ARG A 321 -4.93 31.01 -19.11
CA ARG A 321 -6.29 30.73 -19.59
C ARG A 321 -7.16 30.06 -18.53
N PHE A 322 -6.65 29.02 -17.87
CA PHE A 322 -7.46 28.19 -16.98
C PHE A 322 -7.42 28.62 -15.52
N LEU A 323 -6.33 29.27 -15.08
CA LEU A 323 -6.18 29.69 -13.69
C LEU A 323 -6.22 31.22 -13.51
N GLY A 324 -6.08 31.98 -14.57
CA GLY A 324 -6.03 33.43 -14.51
C GLY A 324 -4.70 33.99 -13.97
N VAL A 325 -3.63 33.19 -14.09
CA VAL A 325 -2.27 33.70 -13.79
C VAL A 325 -1.96 34.85 -14.72
N ARG A 326 -1.48 35.99 -14.19
CA ARG A 326 -1.24 37.17 -14.99
C ARG A 326 0.01 37.01 -15.86
N ALA A 327 -0.07 37.47 -17.11
CA ALA A 327 1.04 37.42 -18.05
C ALA A 327 2.25 38.20 -17.50
N GLU A 328 2.02 39.36 -16.83
CA GLU A 328 3.05 40.19 -16.20
C GLU A 328 3.78 39.42 -15.09
N THR A 329 3.04 38.63 -14.28
CA THR A 329 3.64 37.80 -13.22
C THR A 329 4.53 36.71 -13.81
N LEU A 330 4.08 36.07 -14.89
CA LEU A 330 4.88 35.09 -15.63
C LEU A 330 6.13 35.69 -16.25
N ALA A 331 6.02 36.88 -16.84
CA ALA A 331 7.15 37.57 -17.47
C ALA A 331 8.18 38.06 -16.45
N ALA A 332 7.72 38.57 -15.31
CA ALA A 332 8.60 39.12 -14.27
C ALA A 332 9.31 38.04 -13.43
N HIS A 333 8.63 36.92 -13.12
CA HIS A 333 9.11 35.94 -12.16
C HIS A 333 9.37 34.55 -12.74
N GLY A 334 8.92 34.29 -13.97
CA GLY A 334 8.94 32.97 -14.60
C GLY A 334 7.91 32.00 -13.99
N ALA A 335 7.61 30.92 -14.71
CA ALA A 335 6.59 29.95 -14.31
C ALA A 335 6.89 29.27 -12.97
N VAL A 336 8.16 29.09 -12.62
CA VAL A 336 8.58 28.45 -11.35
C VAL A 336 8.95 29.55 -10.36
N SER A 337 7.95 30.04 -9.64
CA SER A 337 8.11 31.13 -8.67
C SER A 337 6.96 31.12 -7.66
N GLU A 338 7.20 31.78 -6.50
CA GLU A 338 6.16 31.93 -5.47
C GLU A 338 4.94 32.71 -5.98
N PRO A 339 5.08 33.88 -6.66
CA PRO A 339 3.90 34.60 -7.15
C PRO A 339 3.04 33.77 -8.10
N VAL A 340 3.65 33.01 -9.02
CA VAL A 340 2.94 32.17 -9.97
C VAL A 340 2.25 31.00 -9.25
N ALA A 341 2.92 30.33 -8.29
CA ALA A 341 2.28 29.25 -7.52
C ALA A 341 1.08 29.78 -6.72
N ARG A 342 1.19 30.95 -6.14
CA ARG A 342 0.12 31.64 -5.41
C ARG A 342 -1.08 31.92 -6.32
N GLU A 343 -0.86 32.57 -7.44
CA GLU A 343 -1.91 32.88 -8.42
C GLU A 343 -2.54 31.60 -9.00
N MET A 344 -1.78 30.55 -9.21
CA MET A 344 -2.31 29.24 -9.62
C MET A 344 -3.28 28.67 -8.58
N ALA A 345 -2.92 28.68 -7.28
CA ALA A 345 -3.78 28.17 -6.21
C ALA A 345 -5.04 29.01 -6.04
N GLU A 346 -4.89 30.34 -5.99
CA GLU A 346 -6.00 31.30 -5.84
C GLU A 346 -6.95 31.22 -7.04
N GLY A 347 -6.43 31.12 -8.26
CA GLY A 347 -7.20 30.97 -9.47
C GLY A 347 -7.96 29.64 -9.51
N ALA A 348 -7.34 28.54 -9.12
CA ALA A 348 -8.01 27.24 -9.03
C ALA A 348 -9.16 27.29 -8.01
N ARG A 349 -8.91 27.87 -6.82
CA ARG A 349 -9.92 28.04 -5.78
C ARG A 349 -11.10 28.90 -6.26
N ALA A 350 -10.83 30.04 -6.86
CA ALA A 350 -11.85 30.96 -7.33
C ALA A 350 -12.73 30.37 -8.44
N LYS A 351 -12.12 29.61 -9.37
CA LYS A 351 -12.87 29.00 -10.50
C LYS A 351 -13.67 27.78 -10.13
N THR A 352 -13.28 27.05 -9.11
CA THR A 352 -13.96 25.81 -8.69
C THR A 352 -14.91 26.02 -7.51
N GLY A 353 -14.72 27.09 -6.73
CA GLY A 353 -15.44 27.31 -5.47
C GLY A 353 -15.01 26.35 -4.37
N ALA A 354 -13.88 25.65 -4.53
CA ALA A 354 -13.37 24.73 -3.52
C ALA A 354 -12.96 25.46 -2.23
N ASP A 355 -13.08 24.78 -1.08
CA ASP A 355 -12.60 25.30 0.20
C ASP A 355 -11.07 25.44 0.21
N PHE A 356 -10.39 24.45 -0.37
CA PHE A 356 -8.95 24.39 -0.53
C PHE A 356 -8.55 24.21 -1.99
N ALA A 357 -7.48 24.90 -2.42
CA ALA A 357 -6.87 24.64 -3.70
C ALA A 357 -5.34 24.52 -3.55
N LEU A 358 -4.79 23.38 -3.92
CA LEU A 358 -3.35 23.14 -3.98
C LEU A 358 -2.81 23.43 -5.37
N ALA A 359 -1.71 24.16 -5.46
CA ALA A 359 -0.99 24.39 -6.71
C ALA A 359 0.47 23.97 -6.58
N VAL A 360 1.03 23.42 -7.67
CA VAL A 360 2.46 23.06 -7.75
C VAL A 360 3.06 23.51 -9.07
N THR A 361 4.23 24.17 -8.99
CA THR A 361 5.05 24.51 -10.14
C THR A 361 6.52 24.29 -9.79
N GLY A 362 7.33 23.71 -10.70
CA GLY A 362 8.70 23.33 -10.38
C GLY A 362 9.51 22.80 -11.55
N ILE A 363 10.78 22.54 -11.30
CA ILE A 363 11.79 22.06 -12.26
C ILE A 363 12.15 20.63 -11.89
N ALA A 364 11.46 19.66 -12.52
CA ALA A 364 11.66 18.24 -12.21
C ALA A 364 12.93 17.63 -12.83
N GLY A 365 13.59 18.37 -13.73
CA GLY A 365 14.80 17.86 -14.41
C GLY A 365 14.51 16.86 -15.55
N PRO A 366 15.60 16.31 -16.20
CA PRO A 366 17.00 16.58 -15.85
C PRO A 366 17.50 17.95 -16.28
N GLY A 367 16.84 18.67 -17.19
CA GLY A 367 17.20 20.02 -17.66
C GLY A 367 16.29 21.09 -17.10
N GLY A 368 16.54 22.37 -17.50
CA GLY A 368 15.69 23.52 -17.18
C GLY A 368 16.02 24.25 -15.88
N GLY A 369 17.06 23.85 -15.14
CA GLY A 369 17.56 24.57 -13.98
C GLY A 369 18.48 25.72 -14.33
N THR A 370 18.52 26.74 -13.44
CA THR A 370 19.50 27.81 -13.42
C THR A 370 20.23 27.83 -12.08
N PRO A 371 21.33 28.61 -11.93
CA PRO A 371 21.96 28.73 -10.61
C PRO A 371 21.02 29.22 -9.51
N GLU A 372 20.08 30.12 -9.83
CA GLU A 372 19.10 30.70 -8.90
C GLU A 372 17.93 29.75 -8.64
N LYS A 373 17.59 28.92 -9.63
CA LYS A 373 16.50 27.91 -9.57
C LYS A 373 17.02 26.59 -10.10
N PRO A 374 17.79 25.83 -9.30
CA PRO A 374 18.37 24.57 -9.73
C PRO A 374 17.26 23.50 -9.97
N VAL A 375 17.63 22.45 -10.70
CA VAL A 375 16.78 21.25 -10.80
C VAL A 375 16.41 20.77 -9.40
N GLY A 376 15.14 20.44 -9.21
CA GLY A 376 14.57 20.12 -7.91
C GLY A 376 13.80 21.26 -7.24
N THR A 377 13.95 22.52 -7.72
CA THR A 377 13.19 23.66 -7.20
C THR A 377 11.69 23.46 -7.46
N VAL A 378 10.87 23.59 -6.42
CA VAL A 378 9.42 23.54 -6.52
C VAL A 378 8.76 24.55 -5.59
N PHE A 379 7.70 25.19 -6.05
CA PHE A 379 6.81 26.01 -5.24
C PHE A 379 5.47 25.29 -5.12
N ILE A 380 5.00 25.13 -3.88
CA ILE A 380 3.74 24.49 -3.51
C ILE A 380 2.91 25.53 -2.78
N ALA A 381 1.75 25.86 -3.32
CA ALA A 381 0.83 26.84 -2.74
C ALA A 381 -0.48 26.16 -2.34
N LEU A 382 -1.02 26.56 -1.20
CA LEU A 382 -2.36 26.17 -0.72
C LEU A 382 -3.19 27.42 -0.46
N ALA A 383 -4.21 27.65 -1.25
CA ALA A 383 -5.21 28.68 -1.06
C ALA A 383 -6.41 28.16 -0.23
N SER A 384 -6.86 28.95 0.71
CA SER A 384 -8.02 28.67 1.58
C SER A 384 -8.76 29.98 1.92
N ALA A 385 -9.84 29.90 2.68
CA ALA A 385 -10.52 31.09 3.18
C ALA A 385 -9.64 31.99 4.09
N SER A 386 -8.63 31.40 4.76
CA SER A 386 -7.69 32.13 5.63
C SER A 386 -6.48 32.72 4.89
N GLY A 387 -6.46 32.65 3.56
CA GLY A 387 -5.36 33.13 2.72
C GLY A 387 -4.56 31.99 2.09
N THR A 388 -3.45 32.38 1.45
CA THR A 388 -2.61 31.45 0.66
C THR A 388 -1.24 31.26 1.31
N LYS A 389 -0.90 30.02 1.62
CA LYS A 389 0.44 29.62 2.10
C LYS A 389 1.25 29.07 0.93
N VAL A 390 2.54 29.40 0.91
CA VAL A 390 3.48 28.87 -0.08
C VAL A 390 4.69 28.30 0.65
N ILE A 391 5.16 27.15 0.17
CA ILE A 391 6.43 26.55 0.57
C ILE A 391 7.30 26.32 -0.66
N ASN A 392 8.62 26.37 -0.48
CA ASN A 392 9.60 26.19 -1.55
C ASN A 392 10.65 25.14 -1.16
N PRO A 393 10.32 23.85 -1.18
CA PRO A 393 11.31 22.79 -1.01
C PRO A 393 12.18 22.62 -2.25
N VAL A 394 13.34 21.97 -2.08
CA VAL A 394 14.24 21.57 -3.17
C VAL A 394 14.40 20.06 -3.17
N ASN A 395 13.80 19.41 -4.15
CA ASN A 395 13.78 17.93 -4.31
C ASN A 395 14.81 17.51 -5.37
N ARG A 396 16.09 17.35 -5.00
CA ARG A 396 17.21 17.00 -5.92
C ARG A 396 17.25 15.48 -6.14
N TYR A 397 16.27 14.96 -6.86
CA TYR A 397 16.12 13.55 -7.17
C TYR A 397 15.84 13.37 -8.67
N ASP A 398 15.78 12.14 -9.14
CA ASP A 398 15.24 11.83 -10.46
C ASP A 398 13.79 12.35 -10.59
N ARG A 399 13.32 12.43 -11.83
CA ARG A 399 12.02 13.04 -12.15
C ARG A 399 10.83 12.33 -11.50
N GLU A 400 10.88 11.03 -11.34
CA GLU A 400 9.80 10.24 -10.74
C GLU A 400 9.74 10.49 -9.22
N THR A 401 10.88 10.37 -8.55
CA THR A 401 11.03 10.64 -7.12
C THR A 401 10.71 12.12 -6.80
N PHE A 402 11.14 13.07 -7.64
CA PHE A 402 10.75 14.48 -7.52
C PHE A 402 9.23 14.65 -7.51
N LYS A 403 8.50 14.03 -8.46
CA LYS A 403 7.04 14.13 -8.55
C LYS A 403 6.37 13.53 -7.33
N TYR A 404 6.86 12.38 -6.88
CA TYR A 404 6.35 11.71 -5.68
C TYR A 404 6.52 12.56 -4.43
N LEU A 405 7.74 13.04 -4.14
CA LEU A 405 8.03 13.91 -2.99
C LEU A 405 7.24 15.22 -3.03
N THR A 406 7.17 15.86 -4.21
CA THR A 406 6.36 17.07 -4.39
C THR A 406 4.90 16.82 -4.07
N SER A 407 4.35 15.69 -4.51
CA SER A 407 2.97 15.32 -4.20
C SER A 407 2.75 15.09 -2.70
N LEU A 408 3.68 14.40 -2.04
CA LEU A 408 3.65 14.16 -0.60
C LEU A 408 3.68 15.45 0.20
N GLN A 409 4.59 16.37 -0.16
CA GLN A 409 4.74 17.69 0.47
C GLN A 409 3.49 18.56 0.27
N ALA A 410 2.86 18.48 -0.91
CA ALA A 410 1.62 19.21 -1.19
C ALA A 410 0.45 18.70 -0.33
N LEU A 411 0.28 17.40 -0.24
CA LEU A 411 -0.75 16.78 0.60
C LEU A 411 -0.48 17.03 2.09
N GLU A 412 0.77 17.02 2.51
CA GLU A 412 1.15 17.33 3.89
C GLU A 412 0.87 18.80 4.23
N LEU A 413 1.10 19.73 3.30
CA LEU A 413 0.75 21.15 3.50
C LEU A 413 -0.78 21.28 3.76
N LEU A 414 -1.61 20.59 3.00
CA LEU A 414 -3.05 20.55 3.22
C LEU A 414 -3.39 19.99 4.60
N ARG A 415 -2.80 18.84 4.98
CA ARG A 415 -3.02 18.21 6.28
C ARG A 415 -2.72 19.15 7.45
N ARG A 416 -1.58 19.84 7.39
CA ARG A 416 -1.17 20.81 8.45
C ARG A 416 -2.11 22.00 8.55
N VAL A 417 -2.58 22.52 7.43
CA VAL A 417 -3.53 23.63 7.44
C VAL A 417 -4.88 23.21 7.99
N MET A 418 -5.35 22.04 7.60
CA MET A 418 -6.61 21.48 8.15
C MET A 418 -6.53 21.23 9.66
N LYS A 419 -5.40 20.71 10.18
CA LYS A 419 -5.21 20.48 11.62
C LYS A 419 -5.34 21.77 12.40
N ARG A 420 -4.62 22.83 12.01
CA ARG A 420 -4.65 24.14 12.67
C ARG A 420 -6.01 24.85 12.62
N ALA A 421 -6.78 24.62 11.56
CA ALA A 421 -8.14 25.15 11.46
C ALA A 421 -9.13 24.46 12.43
N GLY A 422 -8.88 23.19 12.77
CA GLY A 422 -9.69 22.45 13.75
C GLY A 422 -9.38 22.81 15.21
N GLU A 423 -8.13 23.16 15.50
CA GLU A 423 -7.71 23.58 16.85
C GLU A 423 -8.27 24.96 17.26
N LYS A 424 -8.60 25.84 16.27
CA LYS A 424 -9.19 27.15 16.52
C LYS A 424 -10.71 27.15 16.70
N VAL A 425 -11.39 26.04 16.44
CA VAL A 425 -12.86 25.90 16.59
C VAL A 425 -13.22 25.30 17.96
N GLY A 426 -12.20 24.82 18.72
CA GLY A 426 -12.37 24.22 20.05
C GLY A 426 -11.98 25.14 21.23
N GLU A 427 -11.61 26.41 20.95
CA GLU A 427 -11.51 27.50 21.92
C GLU A 427 -12.74 28.39 21.79
#